data_8a1630b57abf260b8171fef7a2104bb4
#
_entry.id   8a1630b57abf260b8171fef7a2104bb4
#
_cell.length_a   1.000
_cell.length_b   1.000
_cell.length_c   1.000
_cell.angle_alpha   90.00
_cell.angle_beta   90.00
_cell.angle_gamma   90.00
#
_symmetry.space_group_name_H-M   'P 1'
#
loop_
_entity.id
_entity.type
_entity.pdbx_description
1 polymer ?
#
loop_
_entity_poly.entity_id
_entity_poly.type
_entity_poly.pdbx_seq_one_letter_code
_entity_poly.pdbx_strand_id
1 'polypeptide(L)' 'MTDQERQKAEELISRLELSVGQIFPRDSGNAALLATMIQTLNGLRSLLGMVKPH' A
#
# COMPACT_ATOMS: atom_id res chain seq x y z
N MET A 1 3.66 -14.48 -11.61
CA MET A 1 2.90 -13.23 -11.77
C MET A 1 3.35 -12.52 -13.03
N THR A 2 2.42 -12.08 -13.85
CA THR A 2 2.74 -11.31 -15.06
C THR A 2 2.99 -9.86 -14.72
N ASP A 3 3.60 -9.11 -15.66
CA ASP A 3 3.80 -7.67 -15.50
C ASP A 3 2.48 -6.93 -15.30
N GLN A 4 1.45 -7.32 -16.04
CA GLN A 4 0.12 -6.70 -15.92
C GLN A 4 -0.47 -6.93 -14.53
N GLU A 5 -0.35 -8.13 -14.01
CA GLU A 5 -0.83 -8.45 -12.67
C GLU A 5 -0.09 -7.65 -11.61
N ARG A 6 1.23 -7.52 -11.76
CA ARG A 6 2.03 -6.73 -10.82
C ARG A 6 1.65 -5.26 -10.86
N GLN A 7 1.49 -4.69 -12.05
CA GLN A 7 1.07 -3.31 -12.20
C GLN A 7 -0.30 -3.07 -11.58
N LYS A 8 -1.22 -4.01 -11.77
CA LYS A 8 -2.56 -3.92 -11.19
C LYS A 8 -2.49 -3.96 -9.67
N ALA A 9 -1.66 -4.83 -9.11
CA ALA A 9 -1.49 -4.93 -7.67
C ALA A 9 -0.89 -3.63 -7.10
N GLU A 10 0.11 -3.06 -7.76
CA GLU A 10 0.70 -1.79 -7.33
C GLU A 10 -0.31 -0.66 -7.38
N GLU A 11 -1.14 -0.61 -8.41
CA GLU A 11 -2.21 0.38 -8.53
C GLU A 11 -3.21 0.27 -7.38
N LEU A 12 -3.62 -0.96 -7.04
CA LEU A 12 -4.54 -1.19 -5.94
C LEU A 12 -3.94 -0.77 -4.60
N ILE A 13 -2.66 -1.06 -4.38
CA ILE A 13 -1.95 -0.64 -3.17
C ILE A 13 -1.92 0.90 -3.08
N SER A 14 -1.62 1.58 -4.18
CA SER A 14 -1.59 3.03 -4.22
C SER A 14 -2.95 3.64 -3.90
N ARG A 15 -4.02 3.08 -4.45
CA ARG A 15 -5.39 3.51 -4.14
C ARG A 15 -5.71 3.33 -2.67
N LEU A 16 -5.29 2.21 -2.10
CA LEU A 16 -5.53 1.94 -0.69
C LEU A 16 -4.78 2.94 0.19
N GLU A 17 -3.53 3.28 -0.15
CA GLU A 17 -2.77 4.29 0.57
C GLU A 17 -3.48 5.64 0.58
N LEU A 18 -4.00 6.06 -0.57
CA LEU A 18 -4.74 7.30 -0.67
C LEU A 18 -6.01 7.27 0.18
N SER A 19 -6.73 6.16 0.14
CA SER A 19 -7.94 5.98 0.94
C SER A 19 -7.65 6.05 2.44
N VAL A 20 -6.58 5.39 2.88
CA VAL A 20 -6.14 5.43 4.28
C VAL A 20 -5.81 6.87 4.70
N GLY A 21 -5.10 7.61 3.86
CA GLY A 21 -4.75 8.99 4.14
C GLY A 21 -5.95 9.92 4.25
N GLN A 22 -7.03 9.62 3.50
CA GLN A 22 -8.26 10.41 3.56
C GLN A 22 -9.13 10.05 4.76
N ILE A 23 -9.20 8.77 5.11
CA ILE A 23 -10.05 8.29 6.21
C ILE A 23 -9.44 8.61 7.57
N PHE A 24 -8.11 8.57 7.68
CA PHE A 24 -7.39 8.77 8.93
C PHE A 24 -6.49 10.01 8.84
N PRO A 25 -7.04 11.22 9.02
CA PRO A 25 -6.22 12.43 9.03
C PRO A 25 -5.20 12.38 10.19
N ARG A 26 -4.08 13.05 9.98
CA ARG A 26 -2.95 12.99 10.93
C ARG A 26 -3.29 13.45 12.33
N ASP A 27 -4.26 14.33 12.46
CA ASP A 27 -4.67 14.90 13.75
C ASP A 27 -5.86 14.16 14.37
N SER A 28 -6.24 13.00 13.85
CA SER A 28 -7.42 12.27 14.30
C SER A 28 -7.21 11.48 15.59
N GLY A 29 -6.00 11.42 16.11
CA GLY A 29 -5.68 10.59 17.28
C GLY A 29 -5.39 9.13 16.96
N ASN A 30 -5.47 8.74 15.70
CA ASN A 30 -5.22 7.36 15.25
C ASN A 30 -3.86 7.24 14.56
N ALA A 31 -2.88 8.04 14.98
CA ALA A 31 -1.58 8.08 14.33
C ALA A 31 -0.86 6.72 14.33
N ALA A 32 -0.95 5.97 15.44
CA ALA A 32 -0.32 4.66 15.53
C ALA A 32 -0.95 3.66 14.56
N LEU A 33 -2.27 3.67 14.44
CA LEU A 33 -2.99 2.80 13.51
C LEU A 33 -2.67 3.17 12.07
N LEU A 34 -2.65 4.45 11.77
CA LEU A 34 -2.28 4.95 10.45
C LEU A 34 -0.86 4.53 10.07
N ALA A 35 0.10 4.67 10.99
CA ALA A 35 1.47 4.25 10.75
C ALA A 35 1.56 2.76 10.46
N THR A 36 0.83 1.92 11.20
CA THR A 36 0.79 0.48 10.99
C THR A 36 0.24 0.15 9.59
N MET A 37 -0.83 0.82 9.18
CA MET A 37 -1.41 0.61 7.86
C MET A 37 -0.44 0.96 6.75
N ILE A 38 0.24 2.10 6.88
CA ILE A 38 1.21 2.55 5.88
C ILE A 38 2.39 1.59 5.81
N GLN A 39 2.91 1.13 6.95
CA GLN A 39 4.00 0.15 6.99
C GLN A 39 3.60 -1.16 6.32
N THR A 40 2.37 -1.62 6.56
CA THR A 40 1.86 -2.84 5.93
C THR A 40 1.78 -2.69 4.41
N LEU A 41 1.29 -1.55 3.93
CA LEU A 41 1.21 -1.27 2.49
C LEU A 41 2.60 -1.19 1.86
N ASN A 42 3.54 -0.55 2.54
CA ASN A 42 4.93 -0.48 2.08
C ASN A 42 5.56 -1.87 2.01
N GLY A 43 5.27 -2.73 2.99
CA GLY A 43 5.72 -4.12 2.98
C GLY A 43 5.19 -4.89 1.78
N LEU A 44 3.92 -4.74 1.47
CA LEU A 44 3.31 -5.36 0.30
C LEU A 44 3.95 -4.88 -1.00
N ARG A 45 4.20 -3.58 -1.08
CA ARG A 45 4.86 -2.99 -2.26
C ARG A 45 6.27 -3.54 -2.43
N SER A 46 7.02 -3.71 -1.33
CA SER A 46 8.35 -4.30 -1.36
C SER A 46 8.31 -5.74 -1.84
N LEU A 47 7.34 -6.52 -1.38
CA LEU A 47 7.18 -7.90 -1.83
C LEU A 47 6.88 -7.97 -3.33
N LEU A 48 6.04 -7.08 -3.84
CA LEU A 48 5.77 -7.01 -5.27
C LEU A 48 7.03 -6.67 -6.06
N GLY A 49 7.88 -5.81 -5.52
CA GLY A 49 9.15 -5.46 -6.15
C GLY A 49 10.12 -6.62 -6.23
N MET A 50 9.99 -7.62 -5.37
CA MET A 50 10.83 -8.82 -5.38
C MET A 50 10.33 -9.88 -6.36
N VAL A 51 9.08 -9.80 -6.79
CA VAL A 51 8.51 -10.76 -7.74
C VAL A 51 9.06 -10.45 -9.12
N LYS A 52 9.74 -11.44 -9.72
CA LYS A 52 10.28 -11.28 -11.06
C LYS A 52 9.18 -11.58 -12.09
N PRO A 53 8.97 -10.71 -13.06
CA PRO A 53 8.04 -11.00 -14.15
C PRO A 53 8.58 -12.12 -15.03
N HIS A 54 7.69 -12.90 -15.57
CA HIS A 54 8.05 -13.95 -16.53
C HIS A 54 7.77 -13.50 -17.94
#